data_c897470f68b2af8566e0d0e01bc8a8c6
#
_entry.id   c897470f68b2af8566e0d0e01bc8a8c6
#
_cell.length_a   1.000
_cell.length_b   1.000
_cell.length_c   1.000
_cell.angle_alpha   90.00
_cell.angle_beta   90.00
_cell.angle_gamma   90.00
#
_symmetry.space_group_name_H-M   'P 1'
#
loop_
_entity.id
_entity.type
_entity.pdbx_description
1 polymer ?
#
loop_
_entity_poly.entity_id
_entity_poly.type
_entity_poly.pdbx_seq_one_letter_code
_entity_poly.pdbx_strand_id
1 'polypeptide(L)'
;MSRDVASYVKNPKLREDLKFVTLGICFGIVFVNVTTGAPVAGFARALGFGDFLYALLLALPVLSGAFQIFASLVLERTGKRKLAFLLGGFANRLPWLFVALLPLSVANPRNLLGPFAGLLLLTALGGAFLAVSFMSWMADLVPLELRGRFFGHRSLLGTVASLVSGLCIGWFLDTFGSVVGFSIVLALAAILGVCDILCFVPVQDPPMERDREFEGNIVHFFREVFAHPTFSRFLTFTVFWYFAFNVAAPFFNLYMIRDLRMNFFQIALYIQAVANGTTLFSIRFFGRLTDRFGNIPITFVATSVASFLPLLWCLTNEANWRVIVLVIQILAGIFWPAIDLTVNNLALKLSPDLHRSFYIAVLNLFLGIFGNALGYLVGGAILESVAPHIARFMESLGIRFSPYFVVFLLSTVLRAVATFTLLPKVREEKALSVQEIYALASKG
;
A
#
# COMPACT_ATOMS: atom_id res chain seq x y z
N MET A 1 -18.95 -0.41 -17.10
CA MET A 1 -18.79 -1.82 -17.48
C MET A 1 -18.70 -1.87 -19.00
N SER A 2 -17.61 -2.39 -19.58
CA SER A 2 -17.50 -2.49 -21.03
C SER A 2 -18.60 -3.41 -21.56
N ARG A 3 -19.01 -3.20 -22.83
CA ARG A 3 -20.02 -4.06 -23.48
C ARG A 3 -19.62 -5.55 -23.38
N ASP A 4 -18.33 -5.85 -23.37
CA ASP A 4 -17.78 -7.21 -23.30
C ASP A 4 -18.06 -7.94 -21.98
N VAL A 5 -17.88 -7.29 -20.80
CA VAL A 5 -18.18 -7.95 -19.51
C VAL A 5 -19.70 -8.09 -19.32
N ALA A 6 -20.49 -7.16 -19.87
CA ALA A 6 -21.94 -7.20 -19.81
C ALA A 6 -22.55 -8.35 -20.63
N SER A 7 -21.91 -8.74 -21.74
CA SER A 7 -22.39 -9.80 -22.62
C SER A 7 -22.20 -11.23 -22.05
N TYR A 8 -21.20 -11.41 -21.16
CA TYR A 8 -20.91 -12.71 -20.56
C TYR A 8 -21.72 -13.02 -19.29
N VAL A 9 -22.34 -12.00 -18.64
CA VAL A 9 -23.15 -12.19 -17.43
C VAL A 9 -24.60 -12.35 -17.81
N LYS A 10 -25.09 -13.61 -17.92
CA LYS A 10 -26.49 -13.94 -18.24
C LYS A 10 -27.45 -13.53 -17.11
N ASN A 11 -27.02 -13.55 -15.86
CA ASN A 11 -27.85 -13.20 -14.71
C ASN A 11 -27.91 -11.65 -14.54
N PRO A 12 -29.12 -11.03 -14.73
CA PRO A 12 -29.25 -9.57 -14.65
C PRO A 12 -28.94 -9.02 -13.27
N LYS A 13 -29.22 -9.76 -12.18
CA LYS A 13 -28.94 -9.34 -10.82
C LYS A 13 -27.43 -9.32 -10.54
N LEU A 14 -26.70 -10.36 -10.93
CA LEU A 14 -25.23 -10.38 -10.83
C LEU A 14 -24.62 -9.22 -11.62
N ARG A 15 -25.14 -8.90 -12.80
CA ARG A 15 -24.67 -7.76 -13.59
C ARG A 15 -24.86 -6.42 -12.87
N GLU A 16 -25.98 -6.26 -12.17
CA GLU A 16 -26.26 -5.08 -11.35
C GLU A 16 -25.30 -5.00 -10.15
N ASP A 17 -25.12 -6.11 -9.43
CA ASP A 17 -24.19 -6.22 -8.30
C ASP A 17 -22.76 -5.85 -8.70
N LEU A 18 -22.26 -6.38 -9.81
CA LEU A 18 -20.93 -6.06 -10.32
C LEU A 18 -20.76 -4.58 -10.73
N LYS A 19 -21.86 -3.91 -11.17
CA LYS A 19 -21.82 -2.46 -11.42
C LYS A 19 -21.65 -1.68 -10.12
N PHE A 20 -22.40 -2.03 -9.06
CA PHE A 20 -22.25 -1.38 -7.76
C PHE A 20 -20.85 -1.57 -7.17
N VAL A 21 -20.29 -2.79 -7.22
CA VAL A 21 -18.92 -3.09 -6.81
C VAL A 21 -17.89 -2.27 -7.61
N THR A 22 -18.15 -2.05 -8.90
CA THR A 22 -17.29 -1.24 -9.76
C THR A 22 -17.43 0.26 -9.47
N LEU A 23 -18.65 0.73 -9.18
CA LEU A 23 -18.87 2.13 -8.78
C LEU A 23 -18.18 2.45 -7.46
N GLY A 24 -18.23 1.52 -6.51
CA GLY A 24 -17.57 1.69 -5.20
C GLY A 24 -16.09 2.01 -5.32
N ILE A 25 -15.32 1.33 -6.21
CA ILE A 25 -13.88 1.65 -6.34
C ILE A 25 -13.63 3.10 -6.78
N CYS A 26 -14.52 3.69 -7.59
CA CYS A 26 -14.35 5.07 -8.03
C CYS A 26 -14.42 6.05 -6.85
N PHE A 27 -15.25 5.77 -5.85
CA PHE A 27 -15.32 6.55 -4.61
C PHE A 27 -14.20 6.17 -3.63
N GLY A 28 -13.97 4.87 -3.43
CA GLY A 28 -12.99 4.36 -2.47
C GLY A 28 -11.56 4.78 -2.78
N ILE A 29 -11.19 4.89 -4.06
CA ILE A 29 -9.84 5.29 -4.45
C ILE A 29 -9.54 6.76 -4.10
N VAL A 30 -10.55 7.64 -4.12
CA VAL A 30 -10.39 9.04 -3.69
C VAL A 30 -10.01 9.08 -2.21
N PHE A 31 -10.68 8.30 -1.38
CA PHE A 31 -10.36 8.17 0.04
C PHE A 31 -8.91 7.69 0.23
N VAL A 32 -8.48 6.65 -0.49
CA VAL A 32 -7.10 6.14 -0.39
C VAL A 32 -6.09 7.20 -0.81
N ASN A 33 -6.29 7.88 -1.94
CA ASN A 33 -5.38 8.93 -2.43
C ASN A 33 -5.17 10.05 -1.41
N VAL A 34 -6.21 10.43 -0.69
CA VAL A 34 -6.15 11.52 0.29
C VAL A 34 -5.49 11.06 1.59
N THR A 35 -5.85 9.88 2.10
CA THR A 35 -5.44 9.43 3.43
C THR A 35 -4.05 8.78 3.46
N THR A 36 -3.48 8.43 2.30
CA THR A 36 -2.14 7.83 2.20
C THR A 36 -1.16 8.64 1.35
N GLY A 37 -1.64 9.64 0.62
CA GLY A 37 -0.86 10.44 -0.33
C GLY A 37 -0.34 11.77 0.21
N ALA A 38 0.02 12.66 -0.72
CA ALA A 38 0.51 14.02 -0.41
C ALA A 38 -0.49 14.89 0.39
N PRO A 39 -1.84 14.76 0.24
CA PRO A 39 -2.77 15.56 1.02
C PRO A 39 -2.63 15.36 2.53
N VAL A 40 -2.47 14.11 3.02
CA VAL A 40 -2.27 13.86 4.46
C VAL A 40 -0.91 14.37 4.95
N ALA A 41 0.12 14.34 4.10
CA ALA A 41 1.42 14.94 4.40
C ALA A 41 1.33 16.47 4.55
N GLY A 42 0.62 17.12 3.63
CA GLY A 42 0.31 18.56 3.68
C GLY A 42 -0.51 18.94 4.91
N PHE A 43 -1.52 18.14 5.26
CA PHE A 43 -2.33 18.33 6.46
C PHE A 43 -1.51 18.24 7.75
N ALA A 44 -0.69 17.19 7.89
CA ALA A 44 0.20 17.05 9.05
C ALA A 44 1.16 18.24 9.19
N ARG A 45 1.70 18.72 8.06
CA ARG A 45 2.54 19.93 8.02
C ARG A 45 1.76 21.19 8.42
N ALA A 46 0.55 21.37 7.92
CA ALA A 46 -0.30 22.53 8.25
C ALA A 46 -0.66 22.57 9.74
N LEU A 47 -0.75 21.41 10.40
CA LEU A 47 -0.93 21.28 11.84
C LEU A 47 0.36 21.48 12.64
N GLY A 48 1.52 21.65 11.99
CA GLY A 48 2.81 21.78 12.65
C GLY A 48 3.35 20.47 13.22
N PHE A 49 2.91 19.33 12.72
CA PHE A 49 3.44 18.04 13.17
C PHE A 49 4.86 17.82 12.69
N GLY A 50 5.70 17.32 13.60
CA GLY A 50 7.04 16.83 13.29
C GLY A 50 7.01 15.54 12.46
N ASP A 51 8.17 15.14 11.96
CA ASP A 51 8.27 13.99 11.05
C ASP A 51 7.91 12.66 11.76
N PHE A 52 8.18 12.53 13.06
CA PHE A 52 7.76 11.37 13.86
C PHE A 52 6.24 11.28 14.02
N LEU A 53 5.57 12.41 14.31
CA LEU A 53 4.11 12.43 14.44
C LEU A 53 3.42 12.15 13.11
N TYR A 54 3.96 12.66 12.02
CA TYR A 54 3.49 12.29 10.67
C TYR A 54 3.66 10.80 10.39
N ALA A 55 4.83 10.23 10.74
CA ALA A 55 5.07 8.79 10.61
C ALA A 55 4.07 7.96 11.46
N LEU A 56 3.78 8.40 12.69
CA LEU A 56 2.80 7.76 13.57
C LEU A 56 1.39 7.80 12.96
N LEU A 57 0.98 8.94 12.38
CA LEU A 57 -0.29 9.10 11.67
C LEU A 57 -0.47 8.06 10.56
N LEU A 58 0.59 7.77 9.81
CA LEU A 58 0.57 6.78 8.75
C LEU A 58 0.75 5.34 9.25
N ALA A 59 1.47 5.14 10.35
CA ALA A 59 1.73 3.81 10.90
C ALA A 59 0.45 3.16 11.48
N LEU A 60 -0.42 3.94 12.13
CA LEU A 60 -1.59 3.39 12.82
C LEU A 60 -2.59 2.70 11.86
N PRO A 61 -3.02 3.29 10.73
CA PRO A 61 -3.91 2.61 9.79
C PRO A 61 -3.33 1.33 9.18
N VAL A 62 -2.00 1.28 9.01
CA VAL A 62 -1.31 0.12 8.42
C VAL A 62 -1.33 -1.10 9.36
N LEU A 63 -1.56 -0.91 10.66
CA LEU A 63 -1.79 -2.00 11.60
C LEU A 63 -3.05 -2.82 11.27
N SER A 64 -3.87 -2.41 10.30
CA SER A 64 -4.99 -3.22 9.79
C SER A 64 -4.55 -4.64 9.42
N GLY A 65 -3.35 -4.81 8.86
CA GLY A 65 -2.76 -6.13 8.56
C GLY A 65 -2.64 -7.02 9.81
N ALA A 66 -2.27 -6.44 10.95
CA ALA A 66 -2.17 -7.16 12.21
C ALA A 66 -3.54 -7.65 12.74
N PHE A 67 -4.60 -6.88 12.50
CA PHE A 67 -5.95 -7.21 12.94
C PHE A 67 -6.67 -8.19 12.00
N GLN A 68 -6.12 -8.52 10.83
CA GLN A 68 -6.77 -9.40 9.85
C GLN A 68 -6.99 -10.82 10.38
N ILE A 69 -6.07 -11.35 11.19
CA ILE A 69 -6.24 -12.68 11.83
C ILE A 69 -7.49 -12.67 12.73
N PHE A 70 -7.64 -11.63 13.55
CA PHE A 70 -8.80 -11.48 14.42
C PHE A 70 -10.09 -11.33 13.61
N ALA A 71 -10.07 -10.47 12.56
CA ALA A 71 -11.22 -10.28 11.67
C ALA A 71 -11.62 -11.58 10.96
N SER A 72 -10.64 -12.38 10.52
CA SER A 72 -10.90 -13.70 9.91
C SER A 72 -11.58 -14.66 10.86
N LEU A 73 -11.09 -14.79 12.11
CA LEU A 73 -11.70 -15.64 13.12
C LEU A 73 -13.15 -15.25 13.44
N VAL A 74 -13.43 -13.95 13.55
CA VAL A 74 -14.79 -13.44 13.77
C VAL A 74 -15.68 -13.76 12.57
N LEU A 75 -15.16 -13.60 11.34
CA LEU A 75 -15.89 -13.88 10.12
C LEU A 75 -16.26 -15.37 9.99
N GLU A 76 -15.29 -16.26 10.21
CA GLU A 76 -15.48 -17.72 10.21
C GLU A 76 -16.55 -18.16 11.24
N ARG A 77 -16.50 -17.61 12.44
CA ARG A 77 -17.47 -17.94 13.51
C ARG A 77 -18.88 -17.41 13.20
N THR A 78 -18.99 -16.19 12.67
CA THR A 78 -20.29 -15.54 12.49
C THR A 78 -20.92 -15.84 11.14
N GLY A 79 -20.14 -16.05 10.09
CA GLY A 79 -20.59 -16.21 8.70
C GLY A 79 -21.27 -14.95 8.11
N LYS A 80 -21.26 -13.82 8.83
CA LYS A 80 -21.97 -12.58 8.45
C LYS A 80 -21.04 -11.60 7.73
N ARG A 81 -20.48 -12.02 6.57
CA ARG A 81 -19.44 -11.26 5.89
C ARG A 81 -19.92 -9.90 5.34
N LYS A 82 -21.15 -9.80 4.83
CA LYS A 82 -21.71 -8.52 4.38
C LYS A 82 -21.85 -7.53 5.55
N LEU A 83 -22.31 -7.97 6.71
CA LEU A 83 -22.40 -7.13 7.89
C LEU A 83 -21.01 -6.72 8.38
N ALA A 84 -20.05 -7.66 8.42
CA ALA A 84 -18.66 -7.39 8.80
C ALA A 84 -18.00 -6.40 7.82
N PHE A 85 -18.26 -6.51 6.51
CA PHE A 85 -17.81 -5.56 5.49
C PHE A 85 -18.37 -4.16 5.73
N LEU A 86 -19.68 -4.04 5.93
CA LEU A 86 -20.33 -2.73 6.10
C LEU A 86 -19.87 -2.06 7.40
N LEU A 87 -19.91 -2.77 8.55
CA LEU A 87 -19.46 -2.23 9.83
C LEU A 87 -17.98 -1.90 9.82
N GLY A 88 -17.15 -2.81 9.28
CA GLY A 88 -15.71 -2.59 9.11
C GLY A 88 -15.43 -1.40 8.18
N GLY A 89 -16.18 -1.28 7.09
CA GLY A 89 -16.10 -0.16 6.17
C GLY A 89 -16.43 1.18 6.82
N PHE A 90 -17.52 1.28 7.56
CA PHE A 90 -17.86 2.49 8.31
C PHE A 90 -16.82 2.81 9.37
N ALA A 91 -16.34 1.83 10.13
CA ALA A 91 -15.27 2.00 11.11
C ALA A 91 -13.94 2.40 10.49
N ASN A 92 -13.70 2.07 9.22
CA ASN A 92 -12.51 2.49 8.50
C ASN A 92 -12.63 3.92 7.92
N ARG A 93 -13.81 4.34 7.46
CA ARG A 93 -14.02 5.60 6.73
C ARG A 93 -14.43 6.76 7.63
N LEU A 94 -15.43 6.56 8.53
CA LEU A 94 -15.98 7.63 9.36
C LEU A 94 -14.97 8.30 10.31
N PRO A 95 -13.99 7.61 10.92
CA PRO A 95 -13.02 8.27 11.78
C PRO A 95 -12.25 9.39 11.09
N TRP A 96 -12.01 9.29 9.79
CA TRP A 96 -11.34 10.34 9.02
C TRP A 96 -12.13 11.64 8.91
N LEU A 97 -13.46 11.58 9.00
CA LEU A 97 -14.29 12.78 9.10
C LEU A 97 -14.00 13.53 10.42
N PHE A 98 -13.86 12.79 11.52
CA PHE A 98 -13.49 13.39 12.81
C PHE A 98 -12.04 13.87 12.81
N VAL A 99 -11.10 13.13 12.21
CA VAL A 99 -9.71 13.58 12.01
C VAL A 99 -9.68 14.92 11.25
N ALA A 100 -10.54 15.10 10.24
CA ALA A 100 -10.66 16.35 9.48
C ALA A 100 -11.20 17.52 10.31
N LEU A 101 -12.16 17.27 11.20
CA LEU A 101 -12.88 18.31 11.94
C LEU A 101 -12.20 18.70 13.25
N LEU A 102 -11.50 17.79 13.91
CA LEU A 102 -10.87 18.04 15.21
C LEU A 102 -9.96 19.27 15.25
N PRO A 103 -9.08 19.54 14.25
CA PRO A 103 -8.21 20.71 14.27
C PRO A 103 -8.95 22.05 14.20
N LEU A 104 -10.20 22.05 13.72
CA LEU A 104 -11.02 23.25 13.65
C LEU A 104 -11.60 23.64 15.01
N SER A 105 -11.64 22.70 15.97
CA SER A 105 -12.21 22.89 17.30
C SER A 105 -11.18 22.88 18.43
N VAL A 106 -9.95 22.43 18.18
CA VAL A 106 -8.88 22.28 19.18
C VAL A 106 -7.68 23.15 18.80
N ALA A 107 -7.44 24.19 19.58
CA ALA A 107 -6.39 25.18 19.30
C ALA A 107 -4.95 24.63 19.48
N ASN A 108 -4.75 23.66 20.39
CA ASN A 108 -3.42 23.12 20.67
C ASN A 108 -3.19 21.78 19.95
N PRO A 109 -2.26 21.70 18.97
CA PRO A 109 -2.00 20.48 18.22
C PRO A 109 -1.61 19.26 19.08
N ARG A 110 -0.99 19.47 20.25
CA ARG A 110 -0.61 18.36 21.15
C ARG A 110 -1.83 17.63 21.71
N ASN A 111 -2.94 18.32 21.91
CA ASN A 111 -4.17 17.72 22.41
C ASN A 111 -4.90 16.87 21.35
N LEU A 112 -4.48 16.95 20.09
CA LEU A 112 -5.02 16.14 19.00
C LEU A 112 -4.46 14.71 18.97
N LEU A 113 -3.29 14.46 19.57
CA LEU A 113 -2.58 13.18 19.44
C LEU A 113 -3.39 11.99 19.95
N GLY A 114 -3.95 12.09 21.16
CA GLY A 114 -4.75 11.02 21.74
C GLY A 114 -6.00 10.70 20.91
N PRO A 115 -6.86 11.68 20.62
CA PRO A 115 -8.02 11.50 19.74
C PRO A 115 -7.65 10.95 18.36
N PHE A 116 -6.60 11.47 17.72
CA PHE A 116 -6.15 10.96 16.41
C PHE A 116 -5.71 9.50 16.49
N ALA A 117 -4.90 9.15 17.50
CA ALA A 117 -4.46 7.77 17.67
C ALA A 117 -5.65 6.81 17.84
N GLY A 118 -6.63 7.17 18.68
CA GLY A 118 -7.85 6.36 18.87
C GLY A 118 -8.66 6.20 17.58
N LEU A 119 -8.88 7.30 16.84
CA LEU A 119 -9.60 7.27 15.57
C LEU A 119 -8.87 6.45 14.50
N LEU A 120 -7.55 6.57 14.41
CA LEU A 120 -6.76 5.83 13.44
C LEU A 120 -6.62 4.34 13.78
N LEU A 121 -6.59 3.98 15.08
CA LEU A 121 -6.68 2.57 15.48
C LEU A 121 -8.05 1.98 15.14
N LEU A 122 -9.14 2.73 15.29
CA LEU A 122 -10.47 2.32 14.84
C LEU A 122 -10.49 2.13 13.32
N THR A 123 -9.85 3.05 12.56
CA THR A 123 -9.64 2.91 11.12
C THR A 123 -8.89 1.62 10.78
N ALA A 124 -7.83 1.28 11.51
CA ALA A 124 -7.05 0.07 11.30
C ALA A 124 -7.89 -1.19 11.55
N LEU A 125 -8.61 -1.24 12.65
CA LEU A 125 -9.50 -2.36 12.97
C LEU A 125 -10.60 -2.53 11.91
N GLY A 126 -11.27 -1.43 11.55
CA GLY A 126 -12.28 -1.43 10.49
C GLY A 126 -11.72 -1.88 9.14
N GLY A 127 -10.50 -1.45 8.79
CA GLY A 127 -9.79 -1.85 7.58
C GLY A 127 -9.50 -3.35 7.51
N ALA A 128 -9.20 -3.98 8.63
CA ALA A 128 -9.01 -5.43 8.71
C ALA A 128 -10.29 -6.19 8.36
N PHE A 129 -11.41 -5.82 8.98
CA PHE A 129 -12.72 -6.44 8.67
C PHE A 129 -13.13 -6.18 7.23
N LEU A 130 -12.93 -4.96 6.73
CA LEU A 130 -13.22 -4.57 5.35
C LEU A 130 -12.45 -5.46 4.35
N ALA A 131 -11.13 -5.61 4.54
CA ALA A 131 -10.27 -6.35 3.64
C ALA A 131 -10.61 -7.85 3.60
N VAL A 132 -10.73 -8.50 4.75
CA VAL A 132 -11.02 -9.94 4.86
C VAL A 132 -12.40 -10.24 4.30
N SER A 133 -13.42 -9.45 4.69
CA SER A 133 -14.79 -9.64 4.23
C SER A 133 -14.93 -9.40 2.72
N PHE A 134 -14.26 -8.39 2.15
CA PHE A 134 -14.26 -8.11 0.72
C PHE A 134 -13.71 -9.27 -0.09
N MET A 135 -12.53 -9.80 0.30
CA MET A 135 -11.89 -10.91 -0.42
C MET A 135 -12.75 -12.16 -0.40
N SER A 136 -13.29 -12.54 0.78
CA SER A 136 -14.19 -13.68 0.92
C SER A 136 -15.47 -13.48 0.11
N TRP A 137 -16.09 -12.30 0.18
CA TRP A 137 -17.33 -12.00 -0.53
C TRP A 137 -17.17 -12.03 -2.05
N MET A 138 -16.11 -11.39 -2.57
CA MET A 138 -15.83 -11.35 -4.00
C MET A 138 -15.43 -12.72 -4.56
N ALA A 139 -14.85 -13.57 -3.74
CA ALA A 139 -14.51 -14.93 -4.13
C ALA A 139 -15.77 -15.76 -4.50
N ASP A 140 -16.88 -15.54 -3.81
CA ASP A 140 -18.13 -16.30 -4.08
C ASP A 140 -19.08 -15.56 -5.03
N LEU A 141 -19.02 -14.21 -5.03
CA LEU A 141 -19.88 -13.39 -5.89
C LEU A 141 -19.45 -13.45 -7.37
N VAL A 142 -18.12 -13.45 -7.62
CA VAL A 142 -17.58 -13.33 -8.99
C VAL A 142 -17.21 -14.72 -9.53
N PRO A 143 -17.87 -15.23 -10.59
CA PRO A 143 -17.53 -16.51 -11.22
C PRO A 143 -16.04 -16.55 -11.64
N LEU A 144 -15.41 -17.72 -11.50
CA LEU A 144 -13.98 -17.92 -11.76
C LEU A 144 -13.55 -17.43 -13.14
N GLU A 145 -14.39 -17.74 -14.17
CA GLU A 145 -14.13 -17.41 -15.57
C GLU A 145 -14.13 -15.90 -15.84
N LEU A 146 -14.83 -15.13 -14.98
CA LEU A 146 -14.98 -13.69 -15.13
C LEU A 146 -14.04 -12.87 -14.23
N ARG A 147 -13.42 -13.49 -13.21
CA ARG A 147 -12.63 -12.77 -12.19
C ARG A 147 -11.55 -11.89 -12.81
N GLY A 148 -10.73 -12.43 -13.70
CA GLY A 148 -9.63 -11.67 -14.31
C GLY A 148 -10.12 -10.45 -15.10
N ARG A 149 -11.19 -10.61 -15.90
CA ARG A 149 -11.78 -9.51 -16.69
C ARG A 149 -12.46 -8.48 -15.81
N PHE A 150 -13.20 -8.92 -14.79
CA PHE A 150 -13.92 -8.05 -13.87
C PHE A 150 -12.94 -7.19 -13.04
N PHE A 151 -11.96 -7.83 -12.36
CA PHE A 151 -10.99 -7.10 -11.56
C PHE A 151 -10.08 -6.23 -12.41
N GLY A 152 -9.71 -6.66 -13.62
CA GLY A 152 -8.95 -5.84 -14.57
C GLY A 152 -9.70 -4.58 -14.98
N HIS A 153 -11.01 -4.70 -15.31
CA HIS A 153 -11.85 -3.55 -15.65
C HIS A 153 -12.06 -2.61 -14.43
N ARG A 154 -12.33 -3.19 -13.26
CA ARG A 154 -12.46 -2.46 -11.99
C ARG A 154 -11.17 -1.68 -11.66
N SER A 155 -10.01 -2.31 -11.81
CA SER A 155 -8.71 -1.67 -11.59
C SER A 155 -8.46 -0.52 -12.55
N LEU A 156 -8.80 -0.69 -13.85
CA LEU A 156 -8.67 0.38 -14.84
C LEU A 156 -9.50 1.62 -14.47
N LEU A 157 -10.79 1.41 -14.10
CA LEU A 157 -11.64 2.51 -13.66
C LEU A 157 -11.14 3.15 -12.37
N GLY A 158 -10.64 2.37 -11.42
CA GLY A 158 -9.99 2.87 -10.22
C GLY A 158 -8.77 3.75 -10.55
N THR A 159 -7.92 3.32 -11.50
CA THR A 159 -6.76 4.11 -11.95
C THR A 159 -7.17 5.44 -12.58
N VAL A 160 -8.21 5.44 -13.43
CA VAL A 160 -8.73 6.68 -14.04
C VAL A 160 -9.32 7.59 -12.95
N ALA A 161 -10.12 7.06 -12.03
CA ALA A 161 -10.68 7.82 -10.92
C ALA A 161 -9.57 8.38 -10.00
N SER A 162 -8.51 7.60 -9.75
CA SER A 162 -7.32 8.01 -9.00
C SER A 162 -6.61 9.20 -9.65
N LEU A 163 -6.41 9.13 -10.97
CA LEU A 163 -5.78 10.21 -11.73
C LEU A 163 -6.62 11.50 -11.67
N VAL A 164 -7.91 11.41 -12.02
CA VAL A 164 -8.79 12.57 -12.05
C VAL A 164 -8.92 13.20 -10.66
N SER A 165 -9.21 12.40 -9.64
CA SER A 165 -9.35 12.90 -8.27
C SER A 165 -8.04 13.48 -7.73
N GLY A 166 -6.91 12.83 -8.00
CA GLY A 166 -5.58 13.32 -7.58
C GLY A 166 -5.27 14.70 -8.15
N LEU A 167 -5.52 14.91 -9.45
CA LEU A 167 -5.31 16.20 -10.11
C LEU A 167 -6.27 17.28 -9.60
N CYS A 168 -7.56 16.96 -9.43
CA CYS A 168 -8.56 17.91 -8.89
C CYS A 168 -8.22 18.30 -7.46
N ILE A 169 -7.87 17.33 -6.58
CA ILE A 169 -7.50 17.59 -5.20
C ILE A 169 -6.18 18.38 -5.14
N GLY A 170 -5.20 18.04 -5.98
CA GLY A 170 -3.95 18.77 -6.06
C GLY A 170 -4.18 20.24 -6.42
N TRP A 171 -4.95 20.52 -7.47
CA TRP A 171 -5.33 21.88 -7.87
C TRP A 171 -6.06 22.63 -6.75
N PHE A 172 -7.01 21.97 -6.08
CA PHE A 172 -7.74 22.59 -4.97
C PHE A 172 -6.81 22.96 -3.81
N LEU A 173 -5.90 22.05 -3.41
CA LEU A 173 -4.97 22.29 -2.31
C LEU A 173 -3.89 23.32 -2.65
N ASP A 174 -3.51 23.47 -3.90
CA ASP A 174 -2.61 24.55 -4.34
C ASP A 174 -3.27 25.93 -4.19
N THR A 175 -4.59 25.99 -4.32
CA THR A 175 -5.36 27.24 -4.17
C THR A 175 -5.74 27.49 -2.70
N PHE A 176 -6.13 26.45 -1.96
CA PHE A 176 -6.68 26.51 -0.61
C PHE A 176 -5.85 25.69 0.40
N GLY A 177 -4.53 25.79 0.37
CA GLY A 177 -3.59 25.00 1.17
C GLY A 177 -3.51 25.35 2.67
N SER A 178 -4.61 25.83 3.26
CA SER A 178 -4.76 26.07 4.70
C SER A 178 -5.23 24.83 5.45
N VAL A 179 -5.14 24.82 6.80
CA VAL A 179 -5.72 23.73 7.63
C VAL A 179 -7.17 23.46 7.25
N VAL A 180 -7.96 24.51 7.00
CA VAL A 180 -9.37 24.39 6.57
C VAL A 180 -9.47 23.70 5.21
N GLY A 181 -8.64 24.06 4.24
CA GLY A 181 -8.62 23.41 2.91
C GLY A 181 -8.29 21.92 2.99
N PHE A 182 -7.29 21.55 3.78
CA PHE A 182 -6.99 20.13 4.03
C PHE A 182 -8.13 19.41 4.76
N SER A 183 -8.76 20.05 5.75
CA SER A 183 -9.93 19.52 6.46
C SER A 183 -11.09 19.24 5.50
N ILE A 184 -11.38 20.17 4.58
CA ILE A 184 -12.41 19.98 3.54
C ILE A 184 -12.09 18.76 2.67
N VAL A 185 -10.86 18.63 2.19
CA VAL A 185 -10.44 17.51 1.35
C VAL A 185 -10.54 16.17 2.10
N LEU A 186 -10.08 16.11 3.35
CA LEU A 186 -10.19 14.92 4.20
C LEU A 186 -11.65 14.55 4.50
N ALA A 187 -12.50 15.54 4.81
CA ALA A 187 -13.92 15.32 5.06
C ALA A 187 -14.63 14.81 3.79
N LEU A 188 -14.37 15.42 2.64
CA LEU A 188 -14.91 14.96 1.35
C LEU A 188 -14.46 13.54 1.04
N ALA A 189 -13.18 13.23 1.25
CA ALA A 189 -12.66 11.88 1.06
C ALA A 189 -13.34 10.86 1.98
N ALA A 190 -13.58 11.20 3.26
CA ALA A 190 -14.31 10.36 4.19
C ALA A 190 -15.76 10.11 3.73
N ILE A 191 -16.45 11.15 3.26
CA ILE A 191 -17.82 11.04 2.73
C ILE A 191 -17.84 10.15 1.49
N LEU A 192 -16.94 10.36 0.53
CA LEU A 192 -16.83 9.50 -0.64
C LEU A 192 -16.46 8.06 -0.26
N GLY A 193 -15.59 7.87 0.75
CA GLY A 193 -15.31 6.56 1.31
C GLY A 193 -16.56 5.89 1.91
N VAL A 194 -17.44 6.64 2.55
CA VAL A 194 -18.75 6.11 3.01
C VAL A 194 -19.64 5.75 1.82
N CYS A 195 -19.68 6.57 0.77
CA CYS A 195 -20.40 6.25 -0.46
C CYS A 195 -19.89 4.95 -1.12
N ASP A 196 -18.56 4.71 -1.09
CA ASP A 196 -17.98 3.43 -1.50
C ASP A 196 -18.63 2.25 -0.75
N ILE A 197 -18.70 2.33 0.57
CA ILE A 197 -19.31 1.27 1.40
C ILE A 197 -20.81 1.11 1.12
N LEU A 198 -21.53 2.23 0.94
CA LEU A 198 -22.97 2.21 0.63
C LEU A 198 -23.28 1.55 -0.73
N CYS A 199 -22.37 1.61 -1.70
CA CYS A 199 -22.51 0.89 -2.96
C CYS A 199 -22.65 -0.63 -2.77
N PHE A 200 -22.17 -1.19 -1.66
CA PHE A 200 -22.28 -2.62 -1.39
C PHE A 200 -23.59 -3.04 -0.69
N VAL A 201 -24.40 -2.07 -0.21
CA VAL A 201 -25.68 -2.38 0.46
C VAL A 201 -26.63 -3.17 -0.44
N PRO A 202 -26.85 -2.84 -1.73
CA PRO A 202 -27.74 -3.60 -2.61
C PRO A 202 -27.14 -4.92 -3.13
N VAL A 203 -25.82 -5.13 -2.96
CA VAL A 203 -25.11 -6.31 -3.50
C VAL A 203 -25.52 -7.57 -2.75
N GLN A 204 -25.80 -8.65 -3.48
CA GLN A 204 -26.15 -9.95 -2.89
C GLN A 204 -24.98 -10.55 -2.11
N ASP A 205 -25.29 -11.23 -1.01
CA ASP A 205 -24.34 -12.01 -0.21
C ASP A 205 -24.62 -13.51 -0.42
N PRO A 206 -23.88 -14.20 -1.32
CA PRO A 206 -24.03 -15.64 -1.48
C PRO A 206 -23.75 -16.38 -0.15
N PRO A 207 -24.36 -17.54 0.08
CA PRO A 207 -24.08 -18.33 1.28
C PRO A 207 -22.58 -18.61 1.43
N MET A 208 -22.05 -18.40 2.63
CA MET A 208 -20.66 -18.72 2.96
C MET A 208 -20.55 -20.17 3.42
N GLU A 209 -19.74 -20.97 2.71
CA GLU A 209 -19.33 -22.27 3.22
C GLU A 209 -18.40 -22.08 4.40
N ARG A 210 -18.77 -22.61 5.57
CA ARG A 210 -17.97 -22.48 6.81
C ARG A 210 -17.03 -23.66 6.93
N ASP A 211 -15.77 -23.39 7.05
CA ASP A 211 -14.79 -24.38 7.46
C ASP A 211 -14.90 -24.57 8.97
N ARG A 212 -15.55 -25.67 9.42
CA ARG A 212 -15.79 -25.97 10.85
C ARG A 212 -14.57 -26.57 11.54
N GLU A 213 -13.51 -26.88 10.81
CA GLU A 213 -12.35 -27.60 11.33
C GLU A 213 -11.23 -26.70 11.90
N PHE A 214 -11.45 -25.37 12.00
CA PHE A 214 -10.45 -24.49 12.59
C PHE A 214 -10.46 -24.57 14.14
N GLU A 215 -10.24 -25.74 14.72
CA GLU A 215 -9.99 -25.95 16.16
C GLU A 215 -8.50 -25.90 16.53
N GLY A 216 -7.64 -25.39 15.64
CA GLY A 216 -6.20 -25.37 15.82
C GLY A 216 -5.72 -24.36 16.88
N ASN A 217 -4.75 -24.76 17.68
CA ASN A 217 -4.04 -23.87 18.59
C ASN A 217 -3.19 -22.86 17.76
N ILE A 218 -3.53 -21.57 17.83
CA ILE A 218 -2.85 -20.50 17.09
C ILE A 218 -1.32 -20.54 17.30
N VAL A 219 -0.86 -20.86 18.52
CA VAL A 219 0.57 -20.98 18.85
C VAL A 219 1.23 -22.12 18.06
N HIS A 220 0.51 -23.24 17.88
CA HIS A 220 1.00 -24.37 17.09
C HIS A 220 1.22 -23.96 15.62
N PHE A 221 0.28 -23.24 15.02
CA PHE A 221 0.41 -22.75 13.65
C PHE A 221 1.56 -21.74 13.47
N PHE A 222 1.77 -20.82 14.42
CA PHE A 222 2.95 -19.96 14.38
C PHE A 222 4.24 -20.77 14.37
N ARG A 223 4.34 -21.79 15.24
CA ARG A 223 5.50 -22.66 15.30
C ARG A 223 5.72 -23.41 13.99
N GLU A 224 4.64 -23.87 13.35
CA GLU A 224 4.68 -24.54 12.04
C GLU A 224 5.23 -23.63 10.93
N VAL A 225 4.72 -22.39 10.84
CA VAL A 225 5.16 -21.39 9.85
C VAL A 225 6.67 -21.12 10.00
N PHE A 226 7.15 -20.92 11.22
CA PHE A 226 8.57 -20.66 11.47
C PHE A 226 9.44 -21.92 11.32
N ALA A 227 8.89 -23.09 11.52
CA ALA A 227 9.59 -24.37 11.29
C ALA A 227 9.71 -24.69 9.80
N HIS A 228 8.88 -24.09 8.93
CA HIS A 228 8.95 -24.31 7.47
C HIS A 228 10.06 -23.47 6.84
N PRO A 229 11.23 -24.06 6.48
CA PRO A 229 12.44 -23.27 6.23
C PRO A 229 12.32 -22.37 5.00
N THR A 230 11.62 -22.81 3.95
CA THR A 230 11.49 -22.05 2.71
C THR A 230 10.57 -20.84 2.92
N PHE A 231 9.42 -21.02 3.57
CA PHE A 231 8.50 -19.93 3.84
C PHE A 231 9.08 -18.96 4.87
N SER A 232 9.76 -19.44 5.91
CA SER A 232 10.39 -18.58 6.94
C SER A 232 11.47 -17.68 6.34
N ARG A 233 12.27 -18.17 5.38
CA ARG A 233 13.25 -17.34 4.65
C ARG A 233 12.57 -16.31 3.77
N PHE A 234 11.49 -16.68 3.08
CA PHE A 234 10.67 -15.75 2.29
C PHE A 234 10.02 -14.69 3.18
N LEU A 235 9.43 -15.08 4.31
CA LEU A 235 8.86 -14.17 5.30
C LEU A 235 9.91 -13.16 5.80
N THR A 236 11.09 -13.65 6.19
CA THR A 236 12.20 -12.80 6.67
C THR A 236 12.64 -11.80 5.59
N PHE A 237 12.85 -12.27 4.35
CA PHE A 237 13.20 -11.38 3.23
C PHE A 237 12.12 -10.31 3.03
N THR A 238 10.87 -10.72 2.92
CA THR A 238 9.76 -9.82 2.55
C THR A 238 9.55 -8.78 3.65
N VAL A 239 9.48 -9.19 4.92
CA VAL A 239 9.29 -8.28 6.05
C VAL A 239 10.45 -7.28 6.15
N PHE A 240 11.69 -7.75 6.04
CA PHE A 240 12.85 -6.86 6.12
C PHE A 240 12.94 -5.90 4.92
N TRP A 241 12.60 -6.36 3.71
CA TRP A 241 12.59 -5.52 2.52
C TRP A 241 11.52 -4.42 2.60
N TYR A 242 10.30 -4.75 3.05
CA TYR A 242 9.25 -3.76 3.26
C TYR A 242 9.57 -2.82 4.45
N PHE A 243 10.20 -3.30 5.50
CA PHE A 243 10.75 -2.44 6.56
C PHE A 243 11.73 -1.42 5.97
N ALA A 244 12.71 -1.89 5.22
CA ALA A 244 13.72 -1.04 4.57
C ALA A 244 13.08 0.00 3.62
N PHE A 245 12.03 -0.41 2.89
CA PHE A 245 11.24 0.49 2.06
C PHE A 245 10.54 1.56 2.90
N ASN A 246 9.88 1.15 3.95
CA ASN A 246 9.00 2.01 4.73
C ASN A 246 9.75 2.96 5.67
N VAL A 247 11.03 2.75 5.92
CA VAL A 247 11.90 3.75 6.58
C VAL A 247 11.94 5.06 5.79
N ALA A 248 11.84 5.03 4.46
CA ALA A 248 11.88 6.23 3.62
C ALA A 248 10.53 6.60 2.99
N ALA A 249 9.64 5.64 2.76
CA ALA A 249 8.46 5.79 1.90
C ALA A 249 7.54 6.97 2.27
N PRO A 250 7.19 7.23 3.54
CA PRO A 250 6.33 8.35 3.91
C PRO A 250 6.96 9.70 3.57
N PHE A 251 8.27 9.78 3.65
CA PHE A 251 9.01 11.03 3.63
C PHE A 251 9.31 11.55 2.23
N PHE A 252 9.10 10.75 1.17
CA PHE A 252 9.16 11.25 -0.20
C PHE A 252 8.13 12.35 -0.46
N ASN A 253 6.90 12.21 0.06
CA ASN A 253 5.88 13.27 -0.06
C ASN A 253 6.29 14.55 0.67
N LEU A 254 6.81 14.43 1.90
CA LEU A 254 7.29 15.59 2.66
C LEU A 254 8.48 16.26 1.98
N TYR A 255 9.43 15.48 1.47
CA TYR A 255 10.59 15.99 0.73
C TYR A 255 10.15 16.76 -0.53
N MET A 256 9.22 16.23 -1.31
CA MET A 256 8.68 16.91 -2.49
C MET A 256 8.04 18.26 -2.12
N ILE A 257 7.30 18.31 -1.00
CA ILE A 257 6.60 19.53 -0.55
C ILE A 257 7.58 20.54 0.07
N ARG A 258 8.51 20.08 0.92
CA ARG A 258 9.38 20.96 1.73
C ARG A 258 10.63 21.42 0.97
N ASP A 259 11.36 20.48 0.39
CA ASP A 259 12.70 20.71 -0.17
C ASP A 259 12.65 21.01 -1.66
N LEU A 260 11.82 20.28 -2.43
CA LEU A 260 11.66 20.51 -3.85
C LEU A 260 10.60 21.58 -4.17
N ARG A 261 9.83 22.02 -3.17
CA ARG A 261 8.75 23.01 -3.28
C ARG A 261 7.75 22.70 -4.40
N MET A 262 7.52 21.40 -4.62
CA MET A 262 6.50 20.95 -5.55
C MET A 262 5.12 21.28 -5.02
N ASN A 263 4.25 21.75 -5.90
CA ASN A 263 2.84 21.93 -5.57
C ASN A 263 2.07 20.59 -5.62
N PHE A 264 0.89 20.52 -5.01
CA PHE A 264 0.11 19.28 -4.91
C PHE A 264 -0.34 18.75 -6.27
N PHE A 265 -0.64 19.64 -7.22
CA PHE A 265 -0.98 19.25 -8.59
C PHE A 265 0.20 18.58 -9.29
N GLN A 266 1.42 19.11 -9.15
CA GLN A 266 2.63 18.50 -9.70
C GLN A 266 2.89 17.12 -9.10
N ILE A 267 2.77 16.98 -7.76
CA ILE A 267 2.94 15.69 -7.07
C ILE A 267 1.91 14.67 -7.59
N ALA A 268 0.64 15.07 -7.70
CA ALA A 268 -0.40 14.22 -8.26
C ALA A 268 -0.11 13.82 -9.71
N LEU A 269 0.35 14.76 -10.55
CA LEU A 269 0.70 14.49 -11.94
C LEU A 269 1.80 13.43 -12.05
N TYR A 270 2.89 13.57 -11.30
CA TYR A 270 4.00 12.61 -11.35
C TYR A 270 3.63 11.24 -10.77
N ILE A 271 2.92 11.19 -9.64
CA ILE A 271 2.55 9.93 -8.99
C ILE A 271 1.38 9.27 -9.73
N GLN A 272 0.28 10.00 -9.98
CA GLN A 272 -0.93 9.38 -10.50
C GLN A 272 -0.86 9.18 -12.03
N ALA A 273 -0.34 10.14 -12.79
CA ALA A 273 -0.28 10.00 -14.24
C ALA A 273 0.95 9.21 -14.71
N VAL A 274 2.15 9.55 -14.22
CA VAL A 274 3.38 8.92 -14.72
C VAL A 274 3.55 7.53 -14.14
N ALA A 275 3.59 7.38 -12.80
CA ALA A 275 3.84 6.07 -12.19
C ALA A 275 2.71 5.08 -12.48
N ASN A 276 1.42 5.46 -12.27
CA ASN A 276 0.31 4.56 -12.56
C ASN A 276 0.14 4.31 -14.06
N GLY A 277 0.46 5.29 -14.92
CA GLY A 277 0.47 5.10 -16.36
C GLY A 277 1.46 4.04 -16.83
N THR A 278 2.68 4.09 -16.31
CA THR A 278 3.72 3.08 -16.63
C THR A 278 3.38 1.70 -16.04
N THR A 279 2.71 1.63 -14.89
CA THR A 279 2.22 0.39 -14.29
C THR A 279 1.31 -0.41 -15.23
N LEU A 280 0.41 0.25 -15.96
CA LEU A 280 -0.52 -0.43 -16.89
C LEU A 280 0.20 -1.21 -18.00
N PHE A 281 1.36 -0.73 -18.42
CA PHE A 281 2.17 -1.41 -19.43
C PHE A 281 3.07 -2.50 -18.82
N SER A 282 3.64 -2.23 -17.65
CA SER A 282 4.64 -3.10 -17.03
C SER A 282 4.04 -4.41 -16.49
N ILE A 283 2.83 -4.40 -15.95
CA ILE A 283 2.23 -5.57 -15.29
C ILE A 283 2.06 -6.77 -16.24
N ARG A 284 1.68 -6.51 -17.51
CA ARG A 284 1.55 -7.56 -18.52
C ARG A 284 2.90 -8.12 -18.98
N PHE A 285 3.90 -7.25 -19.04
CA PHE A 285 5.26 -7.62 -19.40
C PHE A 285 5.87 -8.54 -18.32
N PHE A 286 5.82 -8.12 -17.06
CA PHE A 286 6.37 -8.92 -15.96
C PHE A 286 5.56 -10.19 -15.68
N GLY A 287 4.25 -10.21 -15.92
CA GLY A 287 3.45 -11.43 -15.87
C GLY A 287 4.00 -12.52 -16.78
N ARG A 288 4.30 -12.19 -18.04
CA ARG A 288 4.90 -13.16 -19.00
C ARG A 288 6.31 -13.58 -18.59
N LEU A 289 7.10 -12.66 -18.02
CA LEU A 289 8.44 -12.98 -17.55
C LEU A 289 8.43 -13.94 -16.35
N THR A 290 7.51 -13.74 -15.40
CA THR A 290 7.36 -14.63 -14.25
C THR A 290 6.91 -16.03 -14.65
N ASP A 291 6.02 -16.14 -15.67
CA ASP A 291 5.59 -17.44 -16.21
C ASP A 291 6.76 -18.18 -16.87
N ARG A 292 7.69 -17.45 -17.51
CA ARG A 292 8.83 -18.04 -18.26
C ARG A 292 10.03 -18.36 -17.36
N PHE A 293 10.37 -17.46 -16.44
CA PHE A 293 11.64 -17.53 -15.70
C PHE A 293 11.46 -17.85 -14.21
N GLY A 294 10.21 -17.82 -13.69
CA GLY A 294 9.93 -17.95 -12.27
C GLY A 294 9.88 -16.58 -11.55
N ASN A 295 9.43 -16.61 -10.31
CA ASN A 295 9.21 -15.38 -9.54
C ASN A 295 10.51 -14.82 -8.93
N ILE A 296 11.39 -15.67 -8.38
CA ILE A 296 12.61 -15.21 -7.67
C ILE A 296 13.53 -14.38 -8.56
N PRO A 297 13.87 -14.78 -9.81
CA PRO A 297 14.71 -13.95 -10.66
C PRO A 297 14.12 -12.59 -10.98
N ILE A 298 12.80 -12.53 -11.21
CA ILE A 298 12.11 -11.27 -11.50
C ILE A 298 12.06 -10.41 -10.24
N THR A 299 11.78 -10.99 -9.06
CA THR A 299 11.89 -10.30 -7.78
C THR A 299 13.27 -9.70 -7.59
N PHE A 300 14.33 -10.47 -7.86
CA PHE A 300 15.71 -10.04 -7.71
C PHE A 300 16.02 -8.80 -8.58
N VAL A 301 15.69 -8.85 -9.87
CA VAL A 301 15.88 -7.70 -10.78
C VAL A 301 15.08 -6.49 -10.31
N ALA A 302 13.79 -6.69 -10.01
CA ALA A 302 12.91 -5.59 -9.63
C ALA A 302 13.32 -4.96 -8.30
N THR A 303 13.63 -5.77 -7.28
CA THR A 303 14.09 -5.24 -5.98
C THR A 303 15.48 -4.63 -6.06
N SER A 304 16.37 -5.13 -6.94
CA SER A 304 17.68 -4.50 -7.17
C SER A 304 17.52 -3.07 -7.69
N VAL A 305 16.73 -2.86 -8.74
CA VAL A 305 16.48 -1.50 -9.26
C VAL A 305 15.79 -0.64 -8.19
N ALA A 306 14.74 -1.16 -7.56
CA ALA A 306 14.00 -0.43 -6.53
C ALA A 306 14.85 -0.04 -5.32
N SER A 307 15.90 -0.82 -5.00
CA SER A 307 16.82 -0.53 -3.89
C SER A 307 17.62 0.76 -4.12
N PHE A 308 17.93 1.09 -5.35
CA PHE A 308 18.73 2.29 -5.69
C PHE A 308 17.87 3.52 -6.02
N LEU A 309 16.55 3.40 -6.13
CA LEU A 309 15.68 4.56 -6.38
C LEU A 309 15.81 5.67 -5.33
N PRO A 310 15.92 5.39 -4.00
CA PRO A 310 16.08 6.45 -3.04
C PRO A 310 17.39 7.23 -3.19
N LEU A 311 18.42 6.62 -3.77
CA LEU A 311 19.68 7.32 -4.08
C LEU A 311 19.46 8.40 -5.15
N LEU A 312 18.59 8.15 -6.14
CA LEU A 312 18.26 9.17 -7.15
C LEU A 312 17.54 10.38 -6.52
N TRP A 313 16.76 10.18 -5.46
CA TRP A 313 16.17 11.29 -4.72
C TRP A 313 17.23 12.19 -4.07
N CYS A 314 18.36 11.64 -3.62
CA CYS A 314 19.45 12.43 -3.06
C CYS A 314 20.14 13.33 -4.11
N LEU A 315 19.95 13.07 -5.39
CA LEU A 315 20.49 13.89 -6.50
C LEU A 315 19.54 15.02 -6.91
N THR A 316 18.31 15.06 -6.36
CA THR A 316 17.32 16.07 -6.73
C THR A 316 17.54 17.38 -6.00
N ASN A 317 17.19 18.48 -6.66
CA ASN A 317 17.15 19.83 -6.11
C ASN A 317 16.07 20.66 -6.83
N GLU A 318 15.88 21.92 -6.41
CA GLU A 318 14.88 22.82 -7.00
C GLU A 318 15.04 23.05 -8.53
N ALA A 319 16.25 22.90 -9.05
CA ALA A 319 16.54 23.15 -10.48
C ALA A 319 16.31 21.91 -11.37
N ASN A 320 16.60 20.69 -10.86
CA ASN A 320 16.65 19.47 -11.68
C ASN A 320 15.52 18.47 -11.40
N TRP A 321 14.69 18.68 -10.37
CA TRP A 321 13.70 17.69 -9.93
C TRP A 321 12.73 17.24 -11.03
N ARG A 322 12.41 18.14 -11.98
CA ARG A 322 11.44 17.81 -13.06
C ARG A 322 11.87 16.58 -13.85
N VAL A 323 13.15 16.47 -14.17
CA VAL A 323 13.69 15.36 -14.95
C VAL A 323 13.95 14.14 -14.05
N ILE A 324 14.59 14.34 -12.90
CA ILE A 324 14.99 13.21 -12.04
C ILE A 324 13.75 12.54 -11.43
N VAL A 325 12.78 13.31 -10.93
CA VAL A 325 11.53 12.73 -10.39
C VAL A 325 10.74 12.03 -11.48
N LEU A 326 10.72 12.55 -12.72
CA LEU A 326 10.11 11.85 -13.86
C LEU A 326 10.73 10.46 -14.06
N VAL A 327 12.05 10.38 -14.09
CA VAL A 327 12.78 9.10 -14.24
C VAL A 327 12.47 8.17 -13.07
N ILE A 328 12.49 8.68 -11.83
CA ILE A 328 12.17 7.89 -10.64
C ILE A 328 10.74 7.32 -10.73
N GLN A 329 9.74 8.12 -11.13
CA GLN A 329 8.35 7.68 -11.21
C GLN A 329 8.12 6.69 -12.36
N ILE A 330 8.82 6.85 -13.48
CA ILE A 330 8.80 5.84 -14.57
C ILE A 330 9.38 4.52 -14.06
N LEU A 331 10.54 4.54 -13.44
CA LEU A 331 11.17 3.33 -12.90
C LEU A 331 10.32 2.69 -11.80
N ALA A 332 9.78 3.48 -10.90
CA ALA A 332 8.86 3.00 -9.86
C ALA A 332 7.63 2.33 -10.47
N GLY A 333 6.98 2.97 -11.46
CA GLY A 333 5.82 2.41 -12.14
C GLY A 333 6.13 1.16 -12.99
N ILE A 334 7.39 0.95 -13.39
CA ILE A 334 7.83 -0.26 -14.07
C ILE A 334 8.08 -1.39 -13.06
N PHE A 335 8.89 -1.16 -12.04
CA PHE A 335 9.41 -2.23 -11.18
C PHE A 335 8.55 -2.53 -9.95
N TRP A 336 7.78 -1.56 -9.44
CA TRP A 336 6.92 -1.78 -8.29
C TRP A 336 5.85 -2.86 -8.54
N PRO A 337 5.10 -2.83 -9.67
CA PRO A 337 4.14 -3.89 -9.98
C PRO A 337 4.78 -5.28 -10.13
N ALA A 338 6.04 -5.35 -10.58
CA ALA A 338 6.76 -6.62 -10.64
C ALA A 338 7.04 -7.18 -9.24
N ILE A 339 7.42 -6.32 -8.28
CA ILE A 339 7.61 -6.72 -6.88
C ILE A 339 6.30 -7.23 -6.28
N ASP A 340 5.22 -6.46 -6.41
CA ASP A 340 3.91 -6.84 -5.87
C ASP A 340 3.41 -8.17 -6.48
N LEU A 341 3.53 -8.33 -7.80
CA LEU A 341 3.15 -9.56 -8.49
C LEU A 341 3.94 -10.77 -7.98
N THR A 342 5.27 -10.64 -7.94
CA THR A 342 6.13 -11.78 -7.58
C THR A 342 6.07 -12.13 -6.10
N VAL A 343 5.96 -11.13 -5.20
CA VAL A 343 5.79 -11.38 -3.77
C VAL A 343 4.47 -12.09 -3.49
N ASN A 344 3.36 -11.65 -4.13
CA ASN A 344 2.07 -12.34 -3.99
C ASN A 344 2.11 -13.77 -4.55
N ASN A 345 2.72 -13.97 -5.72
CA ASN A 345 2.88 -15.30 -6.31
C ASN A 345 3.73 -16.22 -5.41
N LEU A 346 4.84 -15.70 -4.86
CA LEU A 346 5.70 -16.45 -3.94
C LEU A 346 4.97 -16.78 -2.64
N ALA A 347 4.18 -15.86 -2.11
CA ALA A 347 3.37 -16.10 -0.91
C ALA A 347 2.41 -17.28 -1.12
N LEU A 348 1.75 -17.35 -2.29
CA LEU A 348 0.87 -18.46 -2.66
C LEU A 348 1.62 -19.76 -2.93
N LYS A 349 2.76 -19.69 -3.64
CA LYS A 349 3.50 -20.86 -4.10
C LYS A 349 4.33 -21.53 -2.99
N LEU A 350 4.86 -20.74 -2.07
CA LEU A 350 5.70 -21.24 -0.97
C LEU A 350 4.90 -21.61 0.29
N SER A 351 3.61 -21.26 0.32
CA SER A 351 2.70 -21.72 1.38
C SER A 351 2.24 -23.15 1.09
N PRO A 352 2.32 -24.10 2.04
CA PRO A 352 1.73 -25.43 1.91
C PRO A 352 0.23 -25.34 1.57
N ASP A 353 -0.28 -26.29 0.78
CA ASP A 353 -1.70 -26.34 0.41
C ASP A 353 -2.60 -26.45 1.64
N LEU A 354 -2.18 -27.27 2.58
CA LEU A 354 -2.80 -27.37 3.89
C LEU A 354 -2.46 -26.09 4.68
N HIS A 355 -3.48 -25.39 5.18
CA HIS A 355 -3.36 -24.15 5.98
C HIS A 355 -2.77 -22.93 5.25
N ARG A 356 -2.82 -22.86 3.89
CA ARG A 356 -2.30 -21.74 3.08
C ARG A 356 -2.80 -20.38 3.58
N SER A 357 -4.08 -20.28 3.91
CA SER A 357 -4.69 -19.03 4.41
C SER A 357 -4.00 -18.52 5.68
N PHE A 358 -3.57 -19.44 6.56
CA PHE A 358 -2.88 -19.07 7.78
C PHE A 358 -1.46 -18.56 7.52
N TYR A 359 -0.71 -19.20 6.60
CA TYR A 359 0.61 -18.71 6.19
C TYR A 359 0.54 -17.29 5.64
N ILE A 360 -0.47 -16.99 4.80
CA ILE A 360 -0.70 -15.64 4.26
C ILE A 360 -1.09 -14.66 5.38
N ALA A 361 -1.91 -15.09 6.34
CA ALA A 361 -2.29 -14.26 7.48
C ALA A 361 -1.09 -13.89 8.37
N VAL A 362 -0.18 -14.85 8.61
CA VAL A 362 1.08 -14.60 9.33
C VAL A 362 1.98 -13.64 8.54
N LEU A 363 2.11 -13.81 7.22
CA LEU A 363 2.85 -12.87 6.38
C LEU A 363 2.28 -11.45 6.52
N ASN A 364 0.97 -11.27 6.40
CA ASN A 364 0.33 -9.96 6.50
C ASN A 364 0.47 -9.35 7.92
N LEU A 365 0.39 -10.15 8.98
CA LEU A 365 0.64 -9.71 10.34
C LEU A 365 2.05 -9.13 10.48
N PHE A 366 3.07 -9.89 10.06
CA PHE A 366 4.46 -9.47 10.17
C PHE A 366 4.77 -8.28 9.26
N LEU A 367 4.22 -8.25 8.05
CA LEU A 367 4.33 -7.09 7.15
C LEU A 367 3.67 -5.85 7.77
N GLY A 368 2.48 -5.97 8.34
CA GLY A 368 1.78 -4.85 8.96
C GLY A 368 2.56 -4.22 10.10
N ILE A 369 3.03 -5.04 11.04
CA ILE A 369 3.73 -4.58 12.26
C ILE A 369 5.19 -4.22 11.95
N PHE A 370 5.97 -5.20 11.50
CA PHE A 370 7.43 -5.07 11.39
C PHE A 370 7.87 -4.50 10.05
N GLY A 371 7.17 -4.83 8.96
CA GLY A 371 7.49 -4.32 7.65
C GLY A 371 7.04 -2.86 7.47
N ASN A 372 5.80 -2.55 7.82
CA ASN A 372 5.23 -1.24 7.49
C ASN A 372 5.26 -0.28 8.69
N ALA A 373 4.53 -0.58 9.77
CA ALA A 373 4.38 0.37 10.87
C ALA A 373 5.72 0.68 11.56
N LEU A 374 6.54 -0.34 11.86
CA LEU A 374 7.86 -0.15 12.45
C LEU A 374 8.79 0.63 11.52
N GLY A 375 8.74 0.38 10.21
CA GLY A 375 9.53 1.13 9.21
C GLY A 375 9.21 2.62 9.26
N TYR A 376 7.93 2.99 9.25
CA TYR A 376 7.49 4.40 9.37
C TYR A 376 8.00 5.04 10.66
N LEU A 377 7.81 4.38 11.80
CA LEU A 377 8.21 4.92 13.10
C LEU A 377 9.72 5.10 13.23
N VAL A 378 10.50 4.12 12.77
CA VAL A 378 11.97 4.20 12.78
C VAL A 378 12.45 5.33 11.86
N GLY A 379 11.90 5.46 10.66
CA GLY A 379 12.22 6.56 9.75
C GLY A 379 11.90 7.93 10.36
N GLY A 380 10.71 8.08 10.97
CA GLY A 380 10.31 9.31 11.65
C GLY A 380 11.19 9.65 12.84
N ALA A 381 11.54 8.66 13.67
CA ALA A 381 12.44 8.85 14.80
C ALA A 381 13.84 9.30 14.37
N ILE A 382 14.38 8.70 13.29
CA ILE A 382 15.68 9.11 12.72
C ILE A 382 15.62 10.56 12.22
N LEU A 383 14.55 10.93 11.50
CA LEU A 383 14.39 12.28 10.98
C LEU A 383 14.27 13.34 12.08
N GLU A 384 13.64 13.00 13.20
CA GLU A 384 13.47 13.96 14.30
C GLU A 384 14.71 14.07 15.19
N SER A 385 15.43 12.96 15.42
CA SER A 385 16.53 12.92 16.39
C SER A 385 17.92 12.97 15.76
N VAL A 386 18.20 12.22 14.70
CA VAL A 386 19.55 12.01 14.16
C VAL A 386 19.83 12.86 12.93
N ALA A 387 18.89 12.88 11.99
CA ALA A 387 19.09 13.50 10.69
C ALA A 387 19.43 15.01 10.74
N PRO A 388 18.84 15.83 11.64
CA PRO A 388 19.20 17.24 11.75
C PRO A 388 20.66 17.47 12.21
N HIS A 389 21.23 16.56 13.00
CA HIS A 389 22.62 16.67 13.42
C HIS A 389 23.57 16.36 12.26
N ILE A 390 23.25 15.32 11.47
CA ILE A 390 24.03 14.96 10.29
C ILE A 390 23.95 16.08 9.24
N ALA A 391 22.76 16.64 9.00
CA ALA A 391 22.59 17.73 8.04
C ALA A 391 23.43 18.96 8.43
N ARG A 392 23.37 19.39 9.70
CA ARG A 392 24.19 20.51 10.20
C ARG A 392 25.70 20.24 10.08
N PHE A 393 26.14 19.00 10.35
CA PHE A 393 27.52 18.60 10.15
C PHE A 393 27.93 18.70 8.68
N MET A 394 27.12 18.22 7.75
CA MET A 394 27.40 18.33 6.31
C MET A 394 27.42 19.79 5.83
N GLU A 395 26.51 20.62 6.34
CA GLU A 395 26.49 22.05 6.05
C GLU A 395 27.77 22.75 6.56
N SER A 396 28.31 22.35 7.71
CA SER A 396 29.59 22.87 8.21
C SER A 396 30.80 22.53 7.32
N LEU A 397 30.66 21.48 6.49
CA LEU A 397 31.63 21.10 5.45
C LEU A 397 31.35 21.77 4.10
N GLY A 398 30.37 22.68 4.01
CA GLY A 398 29.97 23.34 2.78
C GLY A 398 29.11 22.47 1.84
N ILE A 399 28.61 21.33 2.33
CA ILE A 399 27.79 20.40 1.55
C ILE A 399 26.31 20.66 1.85
N ARG A 400 25.53 21.05 0.84
CA ARG A 400 24.07 21.17 0.99
C ARG A 400 23.46 19.77 1.14
N PHE A 401 22.93 19.47 2.32
CA PHE A 401 22.43 18.13 2.66
C PHE A 401 21.06 18.21 3.34
N SER A 402 20.05 17.61 2.72
CA SER A 402 18.71 17.53 3.32
C SER A 402 18.68 16.46 4.42
N PRO A 403 18.01 16.70 5.57
CA PRO A 403 17.79 15.67 6.60
C PRO A 403 17.13 14.40 6.02
N TYR A 404 16.28 14.52 5.01
CA TYR A 404 15.63 13.38 4.35
C TYR A 404 16.60 12.42 3.67
N PHE A 405 17.77 12.90 3.24
CA PHE A 405 18.78 12.04 2.61
C PHE A 405 19.30 10.96 3.55
N VAL A 406 19.28 11.18 4.87
CA VAL A 406 19.68 10.18 5.87
C VAL A 406 18.79 8.93 5.75
N VAL A 407 17.48 9.11 5.75
CA VAL A 407 16.55 7.97 5.63
C VAL A 407 16.52 7.39 4.22
N PHE A 408 16.77 8.18 3.17
CA PHE A 408 16.88 7.69 1.80
C PHE A 408 18.11 6.80 1.61
N LEU A 409 19.27 7.23 2.09
CA LEU A 409 20.51 6.45 2.06
C LEU A 409 20.40 5.20 2.92
N LEU A 410 19.85 5.30 4.13
CA LEU A 410 19.62 4.15 5.00
C LEU A 410 18.69 3.13 4.33
N SER A 411 17.57 3.59 3.75
CA SER A 411 16.65 2.73 3.02
C SER A 411 17.34 2.05 1.83
N THR A 412 18.20 2.76 1.08
CA THR A 412 18.99 2.18 -0.01
C THR A 412 19.86 1.02 0.49
N VAL A 413 20.62 1.24 1.56
CA VAL A 413 21.51 0.21 2.13
C VAL A 413 20.72 -0.99 2.63
N LEU A 414 19.65 -0.76 3.41
CA LEU A 414 18.83 -1.84 3.97
C LEU A 414 18.13 -2.65 2.87
N ARG A 415 17.59 -2.02 1.82
CA ARG A 415 16.98 -2.72 0.68
C ARG A 415 18.03 -3.53 -0.10
N ALA A 416 19.22 -2.94 -0.32
CA ALA A 416 20.32 -3.67 -0.96
C ALA A 416 20.72 -4.89 -0.14
N VAL A 417 20.88 -4.76 1.18
CA VAL A 417 21.12 -5.89 2.09
C VAL A 417 20.03 -6.94 1.93
N ALA A 418 18.76 -6.57 2.00
CA ALA A 418 17.65 -7.52 1.81
C ALA A 418 17.74 -8.26 0.47
N THR A 419 17.93 -7.50 -0.62
CA THR A 419 17.94 -8.05 -1.98
C THR A 419 19.13 -8.97 -2.23
N PHE A 420 20.33 -8.55 -1.84
CA PHE A 420 21.57 -9.29 -2.17
C PHE A 420 21.97 -10.36 -1.16
N THR A 421 21.46 -10.31 0.09
CA THR A 421 21.83 -11.28 1.13
C THR A 421 20.69 -12.20 1.58
N LEU A 422 19.43 -11.70 1.61
CA LEU A 422 18.30 -12.48 2.10
C LEU A 422 17.54 -13.17 0.96
N LEU A 423 17.28 -12.48 -0.15
CA LEU A 423 16.53 -13.04 -1.29
C LEU A 423 17.22 -14.28 -1.91
N PRO A 424 18.56 -14.36 -2.07
CA PRO A 424 19.21 -15.55 -2.59
C PRO A 424 19.05 -16.81 -1.73
N LYS A 425 18.65 -16.66 -0.46
CA LYS A 425 18.37 -17.79 0.45
C LYS A 425 16.97 -18.37 0.27
N VAL A 426 16.08 -17.64 -0.42
CA VAL A 426 14.75 -18.12 -0.78
C VAL A 426 14.88 -19.02 -2.00
N ARG A 427 14.31 -20.22 -1.94
CA ARG A 427 14.33 -21.17 -3.05
C ARG A 427 12.92 -21.37 -3.58
N GLU A 428 12.77 -21.34 -4.89
CA GLU A 428 11.55 -21.65 -5.61
C GLU A 428 11.79 -22.91 -6.45
N GLU A 429 10.95 -23.92 -6.29
CA GLU A 429 11.03 -25.12 -7.14
C GLU A 429 10.77 -24.74 -8.61
N LYS A 430 11.66 -25.20 -9.50
CA LYS A 430 11.62 -24.97 -10.96
C LYS A 430 11.88 -23.51 -11.41
N ALA A 431 12.42 -22.63 -10.56
CA ALA A 431 12.90 -21.33 -11.03
C ALA A 431 14.28 -21.50 -11.68
N LEU A 432 14.50 -20.82 -12.81
CA LEU A 432 15.82 -20.71 -13.41
C LEU A 432 16.70 -19.82 -12.53
N SER A 433 17.97 -20.19 -12.37
CA SER A 433 18.93 -19.34 -11.68
C SER A 433 19.22 -18.08 -12.52
N VAL A 434 19.62 -16.98 -11.87
CA VAL A 434 19.99 -15.73 -12.56
C VAL A 434 21.11 -15.99 -13.59
N GLN A 435 22.03 -16.92 -13.30
CA GLN A 435 23.10 -17.33 -14.22
C GLN A 435 22.57 -18.06 -15.46
N GLU A 436 21.59 -18.93 -15.31
CA GLU A 436 20.92 -19.62 -16.42
C GLU A 436 20.14 -18.66 -17.31
N ILE A 437 19.49 -17.65 -16.72
CA ILE A 437 18.79 -16.60 -17.47
C ILE A 437 19.79 -15.77 -18.29
N TYR A 438 20.93 -15.40 -17.69
CA TYR A 438 21.99 -14.68 -18.40
C TYR A 438 22.56 -15.51 -19.57
N ALA A 439 22.77 -16.82 -19.35
CA ALA A 439 23.22 -17.73 -20.39
C ALA A 439 22.20 -17.93 -21.53
N LEU A 440 20.90 -17.88 -21.22
CA LEU A 440 19.82 -17.91 -22.22
C LEU A 440 19.71 -16.58 -23.01
N ALA A 441 19.86 -15.45 -22.32
CA ALA A 441 19.81 -14.13 -22.96
C ALA A 441 21.03 -13.85 -23.85
N SER A 442 22.17 -14.47 -23.57
CA SER A 442 23.40 -14.35 -24.40
C SER A 442 23.41 -15.26 -25.61
N LYS A 443 22.44 -16.19 -25.74
CA LYS A 443 22.34 -17.14 -26.86
C LYS A 443 21.22 -16.81 -27.87
N GLY A 444 20.44 -15.76 -27.64
CA GLY A 444 19.40 -15.24 -28.53
C GLY A 444 19.66 -13.80 -28.97
#